data_fb2c1208aa1681b6f3c33340442743dd
#
_entry.id   fb2c1208aa1681b6f3c33340442743dd
#
_cell.length_a   1.000
_cell.length_b   1.000
_cell.length_c   1.000
_cell.angle_alpha   90.00
_cell.angle_beta   90.00
_cell.angle_gamma   90.00
#
_symmetry.space_group_name_H-M   'P 1'
#
loop_
_entity.id
_entity.type
_entity.pdbx_description
1 polymer ?
#
loop_
_entity_poly.entity_id
_entity_poly.type
_entity_poly.pdbx_seq_one_letter_code
_entity_poly.pdbx_strand_id
1 'polypeptide(L)'
;EDVLISGTTPYTIEEVDTAIRYVIPADQTAPVKWNEVTTRNFTNILKKFTVTVTKSDAETGTAQGNASLAGAKYGIFKGEQLIDEYYTDENGQFTTKEYICGADWTIKELEPSEGYLLDPTVHKVGAEPELYTIEHNQTANDVTEQVIKGNIAIIKHTDDGETQIETPEEGAVFEVYL
;
A
#
# COMPACT_ATOMS: atom_id res chain seq x y z
N GLU A 1 -31.40 -34.15 8.18
CA GLU A 1 -32.56 -34.10 9.10
C GLU A 1 -33.85 -34.02 8.28
N ASP A 2 -34.89 -34.69 8.78
CA ASP A 2 -36.22 -34.60 8.18
C ASP A 2 -36.90 -33.32 8.67
N VAL A 3 -37.42 -32.53 7.76
CA VAL A 3 -38.17 -31.33 8.03
C VAL A 3 -39.61 -31.44 7.48
N LEU A 4 -40.52 -30.62 7.99
CA LEU A 4 -41.89 -30.65 7.51
C LEU A 4 -41.98 -30.16 6.06
N ILE A 5 -42.94 -30.72 5.31
CA ILE A 5 -43.20 -30.25 3.94
C ILE A 5 -43.50 -28.75 4.00
N SER A 6 -42.78 -27.93 3.19
CA SER A 6 -43.09 -26.54 3.04
C SER A 6 -44.32 -26.38 2.15
N GLY A 7 -45.30 -25.63 2.59
CA GLY A 7 -46.45 -25.28 1.74
C GLY A 7 -46.02 -24.34 0.59
N THR A 8 -46.62 -23.16 0.54
CA THR A 8 -46.27 -22.13 -0.46
C THR A 8 -44.98 -21.34 -0.08
N THR A 9 -44.56 -21.40 1.19
CA THR A 9 -43.37 -20.68 1.68
C THR A 9 -42.21 -21.66 1.81
N PRO A 10 -41.12 -21.48 1.05
CA PRO A 10 -39.93 -22.32 1.18
C PRO A 10 -39.17 -22.01 2.49
N TYR A 11 -38.35 -22.96 2.92
CA TYR A 11 -37.39 -22.72 3.98
C TYR A 11 -36.28 -21.78 3.49
N THR A 12 -35.74 -20.96 4.39
CA THR A 12 -34.50 -20.21 4.17
C THR A 12 -33.36 -21.00 4.82
N ILE A 13 -32.26 -21.14 4.10
CA ILE A 13 -31.02 -21.70 4.58
C ILE A 13 -30.00 -20.58 4.61
N GLU A 14 -29.46 -20.33 5.78
CA GLU A 14 -28.43 -19.32 6.05
C GLU A 14 -27.18 -20.00 6.58
N GLU A 15 -26.00 -19.59 6.10
CA GLU A 15 -24.71 -19.92 6.73
C GLU A 15 -24.45 -18.89 7.81
N VAL A 16 -24.60 -19.27 9.08
CA VAL A 16 -24.52 -18.35 10.23
C VAL A 16 -23.09 -18.11 10.70
N ASP A 17 -22.14 -18.94 10.30
CA ASP A 17 -20.72 -18.80 10.64
C ASP A 17 -19.86 -19.50 9.58
N THR A 18 -18.65 -18.97 9.34
CA THR A 18 -17.66 -19.55 8.43
C THR A 18 -16.26 -19.27 8.93
N ALA A 19 -15.24 -19.94 8.38
CA ALA A 19 -13.86 -19.63 8.70
C ALA A 19 -13.51 -18.20 8.32
N ILE A 20 -12.77 -17.49 9.19
CA ILE A 20 -12.48 -16.05 9.14
C ILE A 20 -11.97 -15.52 7.77
N ARG A 21 -11.38 -16.41 6.97
CA ARG A 21 -10.85 -16.08 5.63
C ARG A 21 -11.88 -16.08 4.51
N TYR A 22 -13.10 -16.48 4.81
CA TYR A 22 -14.19 -16.55 3.83
C TYR A 22 -15.25 -15.49 4.09
N VAL A 23 -15.98 -15.16 3.06
CA VAL A 23 -17.18 -14.33 3.13
C VAL A 23 -18.39 -15.25 3.24
N ILE A 24 -19.28 -14.96 4.18
CA ILE A 24 -20.54 -15.70 4.33
C ILE A 24 -21.37 -15.44 3.05
N PRO A 25 -21.82 -16.50 2.33
CA PRO A 25 -22.62 -16.35 1.12
C PRO A 25 -24.03 -15.90 1.45
N ALA A 26 -24.75 -15.42 0.44
CA ALA A 26 -26.14 -15.08 0.58
C ALA A 26 -27.03 -16.29 0.88
N ASP A 27 -28.11 -16.05 1.63
CA ASP A 27 -29.13 -17.04 1.95
C ASP A 27 -29.73 -17.67 0.71
N GLN A 28 -30.15 -18.92 0.83
CA GLN A 28 -30.84 -19.64 -0.22
C GLN A 28 -32.19 -20.17 0.27
N THR A 29 -33.18 -20.20 -0.61
CA THR A 29 -34.48 -20.79 -0.29
C THR A 29 -34.54 -22.25 -0.77
N ALA A 30 -35.19 -23.10 0.02
CA ALA A 30 -35.33 -24.52 -0.25
C ALA A 30 -36.81 -24.94 -0.07
N PRO A 31 -37.55 -25.19 -1.14
CA PRO A 31 -38.87 -25.82 -1.02
C PRO A 31 -38.68 -27.32 -0.65
N VAL A 32 -39.46 -27.77 0.31
CA VAL A 32 -39.45 -29.20 0.72
C VAL A 32 -40.78 -29.86 0.27
N LYS A 33 -40.66 -30.92 -0.54
CA LYS A 33 -41.79 -31.66 -1.06
C LYS A 33 -41.74 -33.12 -0.60
N TRP A 34 -42.90 -33.77 -0.64
CA TRP A 34 -43.04 -35.17 -0.26
C TRP A 34 -42.18 -36.06 -1.14
N ASN A 35 -41.38 -36.90 -0.47
CA ASN A 35 -40.48 -37.92 -1.11
C ASN A 35 -39.46 -37.31 -2.11
N GLU A 36 -39.07 -36.05 -1.94
CA GLU A 36 -38.05 -35.35 -2.74
C GLU A 36 -36.91 -34.85 -1.84
N VAL A 37 -35.68 -34.86 -2.36
CA VAL A 37 -34.53 -34.23 -1.72
C VAL A 37 -34.25 -32.93 -2.41
N THR A 38 -34.33 -31.80 -1.67
CA THR A 38 -33.91 -30.49 -2.17
C THR A 38 -32.47 -30.26 -1.83
N THR A 39 -31.61 -30.06 -2.84
CA THR A 39 -30.19 -29.73 -2.66
C THR A 39 -29.95 -28.26 -2.89
N ARG A 40 -29.07 -27.68 -2.08
CA ARG A 40 -28.52 -26.32 -2.25
C ARG A 40 -27.01 -26.37 -2.12
N ASN A 41 -26.34 -25.60 -2.97
CA ASN A 41 -24.88 -25.48 -2.96
C ASN A 41 -24.50 -24.08 -2.51
N PHE A 42 -23.71 -23.98 -1.46
CA PHE A 42 -23.10 -22.73 -1.01
C PHE A 42 -21.65 -22.70 -1.47
N THR A 43 -21.19 -21.53 -1.93
CA THR A 43 -19.82 -21.32 -2.36
C THR A 43 -19.24 -20.18 -1.53
N ASN A 44 -18.27 -20.48 -0.70
CA ASN A 44 -17.56 -19.51 0.10
C ASN A 44 -16.46 -18.87 -0.73
N ILE A 45 -16.37 -17.54 -0.66
CA ILE A 45 -15.39 -16.73 -1.39
C ILE A 45 -14.30 -16.32 -0.42
N LEU A 46 -13.04 -16.57 -0.77
CA LEU A 46 -11.90 -16.12 0.03
C LEU A 46 -11.84 -14.60 0.09
N LYS A 47 -11.66 -14.05 1.27
CA LYS A 47 -11.36 -12.64 1.47
C LYS A 47 -10.01 -12.32 0.86
N LYS A 48 -9.93 -11.21 0.15
CA LYS A 48 -8.73 -10.73 -0.52
C LYS A 48 -8.46 -9.27 -0.14
N PHE A 49 -7.25 -8.81 -0.43
CA PHE A 49 -6.87 -7.42 -0.26
C PHE A 49 -5.99 -6.94 -1.41
N THR A 50 -6.01 -5.63 -1.64
CA THR A 50 -5.04 -4.88 -2.44
C THR A 50 -4.34 -3.89 -1.53
N VAL A 51 -3.14 -3.45 -1.90
CA VAL A 51 -2.43 -2.35 -1.23
C VAL A 51 -2.28 -1.21 -2.21
N THR A 52 -2.71 -0.01 -1.82
CA THR A 52 -2.39 1.22 -2.52
C THR A 52 -1.31 1.95 -1.73
N VAL A 53 -0.16 2.19 -2.34
CA VAL A 53 0.93 2.98 -1.77
C VAL A 53 0.88 4.37 -2.37
N THR A 54 1.02 5.39 -1.52
CA THR A 54 1.20 6.78 -1.92
C THR A 54 2.48 7.29 -1.26
N LYS A 55 3.51 7.54 -2.08
CA LYS A 55 4.78 8.12 -1.68
C LYS A 55 4.73 9.63 -1.83
N SER A 56 5.20 10.38 -0.83
CA SER A 56 5.29 11.83 -0.86
C SER A 56 6.59 12.33 -0.24
N ASP A 57 6.98 13.54 -0.59
CA ASP A 57 8.11 14.20 0.05
C ASP A 57 7.74 14.64 1.49
N ALA A 58 8.64 14.39 2.44
CA ALA A 58 8.38 14.61 3.86
C ALA A 58 8.27 16.11 4.24
N GLU A 59 8.81 17.02 3.41
CA GLU A 59 8.82 18.45 3.72
C GLU A 59 7.73 19.21 2.96
N THR A 60 7.54 18.88 1.69
CA THR A 60 6.66 19.64 0.78
C THR A 60 5.43 18.90 0.33
N GLY A 61 5.43 17.57 0.51
CA GLY A 61 4.40 16.67 -0.02
C GLY A 61 4.53 16.37 -1.52
N THR A 62 5.37 17.11 -2.24
CA THR A 62 5.62 16.97 -3.68
C THR A 62 7.12 16.90 -3.97
N ALA A 63 7.50 16.34 -5.12
CA ALA A 63 8.91 16.23 -5.50
C ALA A 63 9.62 17.58 -5.49
N GLN A 64 10.86 17.62 -4.98
CA GLN A 64 11.70 18.82 -4.87
C GLN A 64 12.84 18.79 -5.90
N GLY A 65 13.13 19.94 -6.51
CA GLY A 65 14.22 20.09 -7.47
C GLY A 65 14.13 19.09 -8.62
N ASN A 66 15.18 18.33 -8.83
CA ASN A 66 15.24 17.26 -9.83
C ASN A 66 14.91 15.88 -9.27
N ALA A 67 14.45 15.76 -8.03
CA ALA A 67 14.00 14.52 -7.45
C ALA A 67 12.67 14.05 -8.06
N SER A 68 12.43 12.75 -8.11
CA SER A 68 11.22 12.15 -8.67
C SER A 68 10.56 11.23 -7.66
N LEU A 69 9.24 11.28 -7.56
CA LEU A 69 8.46 10.29 -6.79
C LEU A 69 8.22 9.00 -7.58
N ALA A 70 8.43 9.04 -8.91
CA ALA A 70 8.29 7.87 -9.77
C ALA A 70 9.51 6.94 -9.69
N GLY A 71 9.26 5.64 -9.86
CA GLY A 71 10.31 4.63 -9.97
C GLY A 71 10.83 4.07 -8.65
N ALA A 72 10.29 4.47 -7.50
CA ALA A 72 10.55 3.79 -6.25
C ALA A 72 10.04 2.35 -6.33
N LYS A 73 10.89 1.39 -5.97
CA LYS A 73 10.60 -0.04 -6.05
C LYS A 73 10.16 -0.57 -4.71
N TYR A 74 8.99 -1.17 -4.66
CA TYR A 74 8.42 -1.81 -3.48
C TYR A 74 8.30 -3.32 -3.68
N GLY A 75 8.59 -4.09 -2.63
CA GLY A 75 8.34 -5.52 -2.58
C GLY A 75 7.19 -5.85 -1.66
N ILE A 76 6.27 -6.71 -2.10
CA ILE A 76 5.28 -7.33 -1.23
C ILE A 76 5.75 -8.73 -0.84
N PHE A 77 5.70 -9.02 0.45
CA PHE A 77 6.23 -10.24 1.04
C PHE A 77 5.15 -11.03 1.75
N LYS A 78 5.33 -12.36 1.75
CA LYS A 78 4.58 -13.27 2.62
C LYS A 78 5.59 -13.99 3.53
N GLY A 79 5.57 -13.64 4.81
CA GLY A 79 6.69 -13.97 5.69
C GLY A 79 7.98 -13.34 5.16
N GLU A 80 9.01 -14.15 4.92
CA GLU A 80 10.29 -13.69 4.36
C GLU A 80 10.36 -13.79 2.82
N GLN A 81 9.35 -14.38 2.18
CA GLN A 81 9.36 -14.59 0.74
C GLN A 81 8.85 -13.36 0.00
N LEU A 82 9.67 -12.82 -0.91
CA LEU A 82 9.23 -11.82 -1.90
C LEU A 82 8.26 -12.49 -2.88
N ILE A 83 7.06 -11.92 -3.00
CA ILE A 83 6.00 -12.44 -3.87
C ILE A 83 5.93 -11.66 -5.19
N ASP A 84 5.90 -10.33 -5.11
CA ASP A 84 5.84 -9.45 -6.27
C ASP A 84 6.58 -8.14 -6.00
N GLU A 85 6.88 -7.41 -7.07
CA GLU A 85 7.51 -6.08 -7.05
C GLU A 85 6.62 -5.07 -7.78
N TYR A 86 6.59 -3.83 -7.29
CA TYR A 86 5.82 -2.72 -7.85
C TYR A 86 6.66 -1.47 -7.91
N TYR A 87 6.32 -0.56 -8.80
CA TYR A 87 7.00 0.72 -8.98
C TYR A 87 5.99 1.85 -8.86
N THR A 88 6.40 2.94 -8.20
CA THR A 88 5.58 4.15 -8.15
C THR A 88 5.52 4.82 -9.52
N ASP A 89 4.36 5.37 -9.85
CA ASP A 89 4.12 6.21 -11.03
C ASP A 89 4.57 7.67 -10.80
N GLU A 90 4.27 8.56 -11.74
CA GLU A 90 4.62 9.99 -11.68
C GLU A 90 3.98 10.72 -10.49
N ASN A 91 2.89 10.19 -9.93
CA ASN A 91 2.22 10.70 -8.75
C ASN A 91 2.76 10.07 -7.44
N GLY A 92 3.78 9.23 -7.52
CA GLY A 92 4.30 8.48 -6.38
C GLY A 92 3.40 7.31 -5.97
N GLN A 93 2.54 6.81 -6.84
CA GLN A 93 1.52 5.82 -6.49
C GLN A 93 1.63 4.52 -7.27
N PHE A 94 1.18 3.44 -6.64
CA PHE A 94 0.80 2.19 -7.29
C PHE A 94 -0.28 1.46 -6.48
N THR A 95 -1.00 0.55 -7.13
CA THR A 95 -1.91 -0.40 -6.46
C THR A 95 -1.55 -1.82 -6.87
N THR A 96 -1.46 -2.72 -5.90
CA THR A 96 -1.13 -4.13 -6.15
C THR A 96 -2.29 -4.88 -6.80
N LYS A 97 -2.02 -6.06 -7.32
CA LYS A 97 -3.06 -7.05 -7.58
C LYS A 97 -3.68 -7.54 -6.27
N GLU A 98 -4.76 -8.32 -6.35
CA GLU A 98 -5.38 -8.95 -5.19
C GLU A 98 -4.54 -10.12 -4.64
N TYR A 99 -4.45 -10.18 -3.31
CA TYR A 99 -3.87 -11.28 -2.54
C TYR A 99 -4.88 -11.84 -1.54
N ILE A 100 -4.75 -13.12 -1.21
CA ILE A 100 -5.60 -13.75 -0.18
C ILE A 100 -5.19 -13.22 1.19
N CYS A 101 -6.15 -12.77 2.00
CA CYS A 101 -5.92 -12.25 3.34
C CYS A 101 -5.15 -13.23 4.23
N GLY A 102 -4.30 -12.69 5.08
CA GLY A 102 -3.48 -13.41 6.04
C GLY A 102 -2.66 -12.48 6.91
N ALA A 103 -2.14 -12.98 8.02
CA ALA A 103 -1.44 -12.16 9.02
C ALA A 103 0.06 -11.95 8.73
N ASP A 104 0.61 -12.60 7.71
CA ASP A 104 2.02 -12.66 7.41
C ASP A 104 2.44 -11.84 6.18
N TRP A 105 1.59 -10.91 5.76
CA TRP A 105 1.87 -10.01 4.64
C TRP A 105 2.53 -8.71 5.09
N THR A 106 3.57 -8.31 4.36
CA THR A 106 4.25 -7.02 4.55
C THR A 106 4.60 -6.40 3.21
N ILE A 107 4.76 -5.07 3.21
CA ILE A 107 5.29 -4.31 2.08
C ILE A 107 6.41 -3.39 2.56
N LYS A 108 7.45 -3.21 1.76
CA LYS A 108 8.56 -2.29 2.03
C LYS A 108 9.19 -1.79 0.75
N GLU A 109 9.84 -0.64 0.84
CA GLU A 109 10.67 -0.15 -0.24
C GLU A 109 11.95 -1.00 -0.38
N LEU A 110 12.34 -1.31 -1.61
CA LEU A 110 13.55 -2.07 -1.96
C LEU A 110 14.60 -1.16 -2.57
N GLU A 111 14.16 -0.21 -3.40
CA GLU A 111 15.01 0.78 -4.06
C GLU A 111 14.29 2.13 -4.04
N PRO A 112 14.95 3.21 -3.60
CA PRO A 112 14.34 4.53 -3.57
C PRO A 112 14.19 5.10 -4.99
N SER A 113 13.30 6.06 -5.16
CA SER A 113 13.25 6.85 -6.37
C SER A 113 14.39 7.87 -6.43
N GLU A 114 14.63 8.42 -7.62
CA GLU A 114 15.73 9.37 -7.85
C GLU A 114 15.64 10.57 -6.92
N GLY A 115 16.74 10.87 -6.23
CA GLY A 115 16.87 11.99 -5.31
C GLY A 115 16.32 11.76 -3.91
N TYR A 116 15.80 10.58 -3.59
CA TYR A 116 15.28 10.23 -2.26
C TYR A 116 16.15 9.19 -1.54
N LEU A 117 16.06 9.20 -0.21
CA LEU A 117 16.67 8.17 0.64
C LEU A 117 15.74 6.96 0.72
N LEU A 118 16.32 5.76 0.84
CA LEU A 118 15.56 4.55 1.08
C LEU A 118 14.81 4.62 2.42
N ASP A 119 13.51 4.34 2.40
CA ASP A 119 12.74 4.09 3.62
C ASP A 119 12.84 2.61 4.02
N PRO A 120 13.55 2.30 5.13
CA PRO A 120 13.70 0.92 5.59
C PRO A 120 12.46 0.37 6.30
N THR A 121 11.39 1.14 6.42
CA THR A 121 10.19 0.78 7.18
C THR A 121 9.48 -0.42 6.54
N VAL A 122 9.08 -1.36 7.38
CA VAL A 122 8.27 -2.53 6.99
C VAL A 122 6.84 -2.33 7.45
N HIS A 123 5.91 -2.25 6.51
CA HIS A 123 4.48 -2.05 6.78
C HIS A 123 3.75 -3.38 6.73
N LYS A 124 2.93 -3.67 7.75
CA LYS A 124 2.04 -4.84 7.74
C LYS A 124 0.81 -4.54 6.90
N VAL A 125 0.43 -5.50 6.05
CA VAL A 125 -0.75 -5.41 5.18
C VAL A 125 -1.51 -6.72 5.22
N GLY A 126 -2.82 -6.70 4.96
CA GLY A 126 -3.64 -7.91 4.95
C GLY A 126 -3.70 -8.67 6.29
N ALA A 127 -3.28 -8.05 7.40
CA ALA A 127 -3.12 -8.70 8.71
C ALA A 127 -4.44 -8.97 9.45
N GLU A 128 -5.50 -8.25 9.10
CA GLU A 128 -6.81 -8.32 9.76
C GLU A 128 -7.89 -8.75 8.75
N PRO A 129 -7.89 -10.03 8.35
CA PRO A 129 -8.76 -10.52 7.29
C PRO A 129 -10.26 -10.39 7.58
N GLU A 130 -10.67 -10.27 8.85
CA GLU A 130 -12.05 -10.01 9.25
C GLU A 130 -12.56 -8.65 8.80
N LEU A 131 -11.67 -7.67 8.58
CA LEU A 131 -12.00 -6.35 8.07
C LEU A 131 -12.16 -6.31 6.55
N TYR A 132 -11.67 -7.34 5.84
CA TYR A 132 -11.76 -7.42 4.39
C TYR A 132 -13.03 -8.14 3.96
N THR A 133 -13.76 -7.52 3.04
CA THR A 133 -14.92 -8.08 2.37
C THR A 133 -14.70 -8.02 0.86
N ILE A 134 -15.62 -8.56 0.05
CA ILE A 134 -15.57 -8.43 -1.41
C ILE A 134 -15.67 -6.96 -1.85
N GLU A 135 -16.38 -6.13 -1.05
CA GLU A 135 -16.65 -4.72 -1.38
C GLU A 135 -15.55 -3.78 -0.88
N HIS A 136 -14.82 -4.16 0.19
CA HIS A 136 -13.88 -3.30 0.90
C HIS A 136 -12.56 -4.02 1.18
N ASN A 137 -11.88 -4.46 0.15
CA ASN A 137 -10.66 -5.24 0.24
C ASN A 137 -9.37 -4.43 -0.05
N GLN A 138 -9.39 -3.13 0.16
CA GLN A 138 -8.24 -2.24 -0.02
C GLN A 138 -7.58 -1.89 1.30
N THR A 139 -6.23 -1.91 1.31
CA THR A 139 -5.40 -1.33 2.36
C THR A 139 -4.65 -0.14 1.77
N ALA A 140 -4.83 1.05 2.36
CA ALA A 140 -4.02 2.22 2.02
C ALA A 140 -2.72 2.19 2.83
N ASN A 141 -1.62 2.61 2.22
CA ASN A 141 -0.32 2.75 2.84
C ASN A 141 0.35 4.04 2.34
N ASP A 142 0.25 5.10 3.14
CA ASP A 142 0.85 6.39 2.84
C ASP A 142 2.25 6.44 3.45
N VAL A 143 3.25 6.75 2.64
CA VAL A 143 4.65 6.86 3.06
C VAL A 143 5.19 8.25 2.73
N THR A 144 6.04 8.77 3.62
CA THR A 144 6.76 10.04 3.42
C THR A 144 8.24 9.78 3.43
N GLU A 145 8.98 10.41 2.53
CA GLU A 145 10.41 10.19 2.38
C GLU A 145 11.21 11.48 2.37
N GLN A 146 12.50 11.36 2.68
CA GLN A 146 13.41 12.48 2.75
C GLN A 146 14.20 12.60 1.45
N VAL A 147 14.17 13.82 0.87
CA VAL A 147 15.00 14.17 -0.27
C VAL A 147 16.48 14.25 0.14
N ILE A 148 17.36 13.79 -0.73
CA ILE A 148 18.81 13.89 -0.56
C ILE A 148 19.21 15.37 -0.77
N LYS A 149 19.90 15.95 0.24
CA LYS A 149 20.38 17.33 0.20
C LYS A 149 21.89 17.38 0.23
N GLY A 150 22.46 18.31 -0.54
CA GLY A 150 23.87 18.67 -0.51
C GLY A 150 24.05 20.10 0.02
N ASN A 151 25.28 20.43 0.38
CA ASN A 151 25.67 21.77 0.78
C ASN A 151 26.65 22.35 -0.24
N ILE A 152 26.52 23.64 -0.54
CA ILE A 152 27.47 24.40 -1.33
C ILE A 152 28.21 25.32 -0.37
N ALA A 153 29.52 25.17 -0.29
CA ALA A 153 30.39 26.12 0.41
C ALA A 153 31.06 27.02 -0.61
N ILE A 154 30.90 28.36 -0.45
CA ILE A 154 31.55 29.35 -1.27
C ILE A 154 32.66 30.01 -0.43
N ILE A 155 33.90 29.93 -0.91
CA ILE A 155 35.04 30.56 -0.28
C ILE A 155 35.55 31.62 -1.25
N LYS A 156 35.55 32.86 -0.82
CA LYS A 156 36.07 33.98 -1.57
C LYS A 156 37.47 34.35 -1.08
N HIS A 157 38.36 34.54 -1.98
CA HIS A 157 39.75 34.96 -1.70
C HIS A 157 40.10 36.20 -2.48
N THR A 158 41.11 36.94 -1.99
CA THR A 158 41.82 37.91 -2.78
C THR A 158 42.63 37.21 -3.88
N ASP A 159 43.15 37.96 -4.84
CA ASP A 159 43.90 37.41 -5.99
C ASP A 159 45.23 36.76 -5.58
N ASP A 160 45.81 37.20 -4.46
CA ASP A 160 46.99 36.57 -3.86
C ASP A 160 46.65 35.40 -2.86
N GLY A 161 45.34 35.21 -2.57
CA GLY A 161 44.82 34.18 -1.69
C GLY A 161 45.03 34.42 -0.19
N GLU A 162 45.74 35.45 0.22
CA GLU A 162 46.16 35.67 1.60
C GLU A 162 45.89 37.08 2.13
N THR A 163 45.90 38.12 1.27
CA THR A 163 45.80 39.51 1.71
C THR A 163 44.36 39.97 1.92
N GLN A 164 44.02 40.35 3.14
CA GLN A 164 42.80 41.07 3.48
C GLN A 164 43.11 42.57 3.63
N ILE A 165 42.56 43.40 2.74
CA ILE A 165 42.70 44.86 2.82
C ILE A 165 41.27 45.42 3.09
N GLU A 166 41.10 45.99 4.28
CA GLU A 166 39.83 46.67 4.67
C GLU A 166 38.56 45.82 4.44
N THR A 167 38.52 44.60 4.91
CA THR A 167 37.37 43.66 4.76
C THR A 167 36.92 43.43 3.30
N PRO A 168 37.80 43.18 2.33
CA PRO A 168 37.48 43.16 0.91
C PRO A 168 36.56 41.97 0.52
N GLU A 169 36.39 41.02 1.38
CA GLU A 169 35.58 39.83 1.15
C GLU A 169 34.19 39.89 1.81
N GLU A 170 34.01 40.88 2.69
CA GLU A 170 32.73 41.14 3.36
C GLU A 170 31.72 41.80 2.42
N GLY A 171 30.44 41.38 2.51
CA GLY A 171 29.35 41.94 1.74
C GLY A 171 29.22 41.43 0.29
N ALA A 172 30.01 40.46 -0.13
CA ALA A 172 29.78 39.80 -1.42
C ALA A 172 28.50 38.99 -1.40
N VAL A 173 27.65 39.19 -2.42
CA VAL A 173 26.38 38.48 -2.58
C VAL A 173 26.53 37.45 -3.67
N PHE A 174 26.06 36.23 -3.38
CA PHE A 174 26.03 35.12 -4.32
C PHE A 174 24.59 34.68 -4.51
N GLU A 175 24.24 34.31 -5.72
CA GLU A 175 22.98 33.67 -6.04
C GLU A 175 23.25 32.27 -6.57
N VAL A 176 22.42 31.29 -6.18
CA VAL A 176 22.52 29.91 -6.63
C VAL A 176 21.26 29.60 -7.44
N TYR A 177 21.46 29.09 -8.63
CA TYR A 177 20.39 28.70 -9.54
C TYR A 177 20.43 27.19 -9.79
N LEU A 178 19.23 26.59 -10.01
CA LEU A 178 19.05 25.24 -10.56
C LEU A 178 19.03 25.29 -12.08
#